data_6ace374a2106331766ca98e4e6d26e09
#
_entry.id   6ace374a2106331766ca98e4e6d26e09
#
_cell.length_a   1.000
_cell.length_b   1.000
_cell.length_c   1.000
_cell.angle_alpha   90.00
_cell.angle_beta   90.00
_cell.angle_gamma   90.00
#
_symmetry.space_group_name_H-M   'P 1'
#
loop_
_entity.id
_entity.type
_entity.pdbx_description
1 polymer ?
#
loop_
_entity_poly.entity_id
_entity_poly.type
_entity_poly.pdbx_seq_one_letter_code
_entity_poly.pdbx_strand_id
1 'polypeptide(L)'
;MIAMGAHATTENLNNCPDFTVAFATKQTMVAADFVGIVSAKNDADKMAKTGWNVEKAENVNAPIFTDFPMTLECRIKEKIDESAEGYYIVAEIVNILVDENYLAEDGKPDVEKMRLITYDPVHHGYITLGQRVGNAFSDGKALKG
;
A
#
# COMPACT_ATOMS: atom_id res chain seq x y z
N MET A 1 -6.07 -2.31 10.38
CA MET A 1 -5.11 -3.09 11.21
C MET A 1 -4.20 -3.85 10.28
N ILE A 2 -2.90 -3.83 10.49
CA ILE A 2 -1.89 -4.50 9.66
C ILE A 2 -1.15 -5.51 10.54
N ALA A 3 -1.02 -6.76 10.08
CA ALA A 3 -0.25 -7.79 10.77
C ALA A 3 1.24 -7.64 10.44
N MET A 4 2.09 -7.66 11.46
CA MET A 4 3.53 -7.52 11.36
C MET A 4 4.20 -8.79 11.89
N GLY A 5 4.86 -9.54 11.00
CA GLY A 5 5.67 -10.69 11.37
C GLY A 5 7.11 -10.31 11.76
N ALA A 6 7.94 -11.31 12.06
CA ALA A 6 9.35 -11.12 12.43
C ALA A 6 10.25 -10.77 11.21
N HIS A 7 10.03 -9.62 10.61
CA HIS A 7 10.72 -9.13 9.40
C HIS A 7 11.52 -7.86 9.66
N ALA A 8 12.38 -7.47 8.72
CA ALA A 8 13.14 -6.21 8.79
C ALA A 8 12.21 -4.98 8.92
N THR A 9 11.05 -5.01 8.29
CA THR A 9 10.04 -3.94 8.40
C THR A 9 9.57 -3.78 9.85
N THR A 10 9.36 -4.87 10.58
CA THR A 10 8.95 -4.85 12.00
C THR A 10 10.02 -4.18 12.86
N GLU A 11 11.30 -4.52 12.63
CA GLU A 11 12.43 -3.89 13.32
C GLU A 11 12.51 -2.38 13.03
N ASN A 12 12.32 -1.99 11.76
CA ASN A 12 12.28 -0.58 11.37
C ASN A 12 11.14 0.17 12.09
N LEU A 13 9.94 -0.42 12.16
CA LEU A 13 8.77 0.18 12.82
C LEU A 13 8.88 0.20 14.34
N ASN A 14 9.76 -0.58 14.94
CA ASN A 14 10.10 -0.44 16.36
C ASN A 14 10.96 0.80 16.63
N ASN A 15 11.76 1.22 15.66
CA ASN A 15 12.63 2.39 15.77
C ASN A 15 11.96 3.68 15.26
N CYS A 16 11.06 3.58 14.28
CA CYS A 16 10.34 4.71 13.70
C CYS A 16 8.87 4.31 13.47
N PRO A 17 7.90 4.98 14.11
CA PRO A 17 6.49 4.65 13.99
C PRO A 17 5.86 5.12 12.67
N ASP A 18 6.61 5.82 11.85
CA ASP A 18 6.15 6.37 10.60
C ASP A 18 6.44 5.40 9.43
N PHE A 19 5.49 5.28 8.51
CA PHE A 19 5.63 4.45 7.32
C PHE A 19 4.72 4.93 6.20
N THR A 20 4.97 4.42 4.99
CA THR A 20 4.10 4.64 3.84
C THR A 20 3.52 3.33 3.33
N VAL A 21 2.33 3.41 2.73
CA VAL A 21 1.67 2.29 2.05
C VAL A 21 1.41 2.69 0.61
N ALA A 22 2.17 2.13 -0.32
CA ALA A 22 2.00 2.35 -1.75
C ALA A 22 1.08 1.28 -2.35
N PHE A 23 0.20 1.67 -3.27
CA PHE A 23 -0.74 0.77 -3.93
C PHE A 23 -0.15 0.24 -5.22
N ALA A 24 0.11 -1.06 -5.26
CA ALA A 24 0.69 -1.71 -6.42
C ALA A 24 -0.28 -1.76 -7.61
N THR A 25 0.29 -1.65 -8.79
CA THR A 25 -0.38 -1.73 -10.09
C THR A 25 0.14 -2.92 -10.88
N LYS A 26 -0.47 -3.18 -12.05
CA LYS A 26 0.05 -4.16 -12.99
C LYS A 26 1.52 -3.88 -13.40
N GLN A 27 1.90 -2.61 -13.51
CA GLN A 27 3.25 -2.21 -13.91
C GLN A 27 4.27 -2.43 -12.79
N THR A 28 3.91 -2.17 -11.54
CA THR A 28 4.80 -2.28 -10.38
C THR A 28 4.79 -3.68 -9.75
N MET A 29 3.89 -4.58 -10.20
CA MET A 29 3.60 -5.88 -9.58
C MET A 29 4.85 -6.75 -9.39
N VAL A 30 5.69 -6.91 -10.43
CA VAL A 30 6.86 -7.80 -10.37
C VAL A 30 7.85 -7.33 -9.30
N ALA A 31 8.14 -6.03 -9.26
CA ALA A 31 9.04 -5.46 -8.26
C ALA A 31 8.41 -5.45 -6.85
N ALA A 32 7.08 -5.25 -6.75
CA ALA A 32 6.35 -5.32 -5.49
C ALA A 32 6.36 -6.74 -4.91
N ASP A 33 6.15 -7.76 -5.74
CA ASP A 33 6.27 -9.16 -5.35
C ASP A 33 7.69 -9.50 -4.90
N PHE A 34 8.69 -9.08 -5.67
CA PHE A 34 10.10 -9.29 -5.34
C PHE A 34 10.46 -8.73 -3.96
N VAL A 35 10.03 -7.51 -3.61
CA VAL A 35 10.31 -6.96 -2.28
C VAL A 35 9.53 -7.64 -1.17
N GLY A 36 8.43 -8.33 -1.50
CA GLY A 36 7.66 -9.15 -0.58
C GLY A 36 8.35 -10.47 -0.23
N ILE A 37 8.97 -11.13 -1.21
CA ILE A 37 9.58 -12.45 -1.04
C ILE A 37 11.04 -12.42 -0.61
N VAL A 38 11.75 -11.31 -0.81
CA VAL A 38 13.17 -11.16 -0.45
C VAL A 38 13.30 -10.28 0.80
N SER A 39 13.99 -10.78 1.83
CA SER A 39 14.29 -9.99 3.03
C SER A 39 15.50 -9.09 2.81
N ALA A 40 15.43 -7.83 3.27
CA ALA A 40 16.57 -6.91 3.30
C ALA A 40 17.73 -7.41 4.19
N LYS A 41 17.47 -8.36 5.09
CA LYS A 41 18.52 -9.05 5.88
C LYS A 41 19.40 -9.95 5.01
N ASN A 42 18.84 -10.49 3.91
CA ASN A 42 19.53 -11.43 3.02
C ASN A 42 20.06 -10.75 1.75
N ASP A 43 19.49 -9.60 1.38
CA ASP A 43 19.83 -8.85 0.17
C ASP A 43 19.76 -7.35 0.47
N ALA A 44 20.92 -6.75 0.76
CA ALA A 44 21.02 -5.33 1.08
C ALA A 44 20.64 -4.43 -0.11
N ASP A 45 20.86 -4.91 -1.33
CA ASP A 45 20.61 -4.17 -2.57
C ASP A 45 19.18 -4.36 -3.11
N LYS A 46 18.31 -5.07 -2.36
CA LYS A 46 16.97 -5.41 -2.85
C LYS A 46 16.19 -4.19 -3.34
N MET A 47 16.30 -3.03 -2.68
CA MET A 47 15.59 -1.82 -3.10
C MET A 47 16.17 -1.25 -4.39
N ALA A 48 17.49 -1.25 -4.55
CA ALA A 48 18.14 -0.81 -5.79
C ALA A 48 17.73 -1.66 -7.01
N LYS A 49 17.48 -2.95 -6.80
CA LYS A 49 17.03 -3.88 -7.86
C LYS A 49 15.62 -3.60 -8.37
N THR A 50 14.78 -2.89 -7.61
CA THR A 50 13.44 -2.51 -8.08
C THR A 50 13.47 -1.45 -9.16
N GLY A 51 14.50 -0.62 -9.17
CA GLY A 51 14.61 0.55 -10.04
C GLY A 51 13.65 1.69 -9.67
N TRP A 52 12.95 1.60 -8.53
CA TRP A 52 12.01 2.63 -8.10
C TRP A 52 12.69 3.92 -7.70
N ASN A 53 12.04 5.03 -8.01
CA ASN A 53 12.45 6.36 -7.57
C ASN A 53 11.96 6.60 -6.14
N VAL A 54 12.86 7.13 -5.29
CA VAL A 54 12.59 7.32 -3.86
C VAL A 54 12.67 8.79 -3.53
N GLU A 55 11.65 9.31 -2.85
CA GLU A 55 11.61 10.65 -2.28
C GLU A 55 11.32 10.57 -0.78
N LYS A 56 11.57 11.66 -0.07
CA LYS A 56 11.22 11.78 1.35
C LYS A 56 9.77 12.23 1.47
N ALA A 57 8.99 11.57 2.32
CA ALA A 57 7.66 12.01 2.68
C ALA A 57 7.70 13.35 3.43
N GLU A 58 6.67 14.18 3.25
CA GLU A 58 6.58 15.49 3.90
C GLU A 58 6.00 15.42 5.31
N ASN A 59 5.03 14.54 5.54
CA ASN A 59 4.25 14.51 6.78
C ASN A 59 4.68 13.38 7.74
N VAL A 60 5.48 12.44 7.25
CA VAL A 60 6.00 11.29 8.03
C VAL A 60 7.49 11.07 7.74
N ASN A 61 8.19 10.46 8.68
CA ASN A 61 9.60 10.13 8.51
C ASN A 61 9.79 8.78 7.81
N ALA A 62 9.31 8.71 6.55
CA ALA A 62 9.36 7.51 5.74
C ALA A 62 9.61 7.85 4.26
N PRO A 63 10.07 6.89 3.43
CA PRO A 63 10.23 7.11 1.99
C PRO A 63 8.89 7.03 1.25
N ILE A 64 8.81 7.74 0.12
CA ILE A 64 7.78 7.60 -0.90
C ILE A 64 8.42 7.01 -2.15
N PHE A 65 7.73 6.06 -2.79
CA PHE A 65 8.11 5.52 -4.09
C PHE A 65 7.21 6.16 -5.16
N THR A 66 7.76 7.05 -5.98
CA THR A 66 7.00 7.87 -6.94
C THR A 66 6.51 7.08 -8.15
N ASP A 67 6.92 5.82 -8.29
CA ASP A 67 6.43 4.90 -9.32
C ASP A 67 5.01 4.36 -9.06
N PHE A 68 4.44 4.65 -7.89
CA PHE A 68 3.12 4.20 -7.50
C PHE A 68 2.08 5.33 -7.62
N PRO A 69 0.89 5.05 -8.15
CA PRO A 69 -0.12 6.07 -8.40
C PRO A 69 -0.73 6.68 -7.14
N MET A 70 -0.69 5.95 -6.03
CA MET A 70 -1.23 6.39 -4.75
C MET A 70 -0.42 5.84 -3.59
N THR A 71 -0.19 6.69 -2.60
CA THR A 71 0.55 6.35 -1.38
C THR A 71 -0.13 6.97 -0.16
N LEU A 72 -0.29 6.20 0.90
CA LEU A 72 -0.72 6.68 2.21
C LEU A 72 0.51 6.99 3.06
N GLU A 73 0.56 8.15 3.70
CA GLU A 73 1.51 8.49 4.76
C GLU A 73 0.86 8.12 6.09
N CYS A 74 1.50 7.24 6.85
CA CYS A 74 0.90 6.63 8.03
C CYS A 74 1.79 6.76 9.27
N ARG A 75 1.13 6.83 10.44
CA ARG A 75 1.80 6.83 11.76
C ARG A 75 1.13 5.82 12.68
N ILE A 76 1.93 4.95 13.31
CA ILE A 76 1.44 3.98 14.30
C ILE A 76 0.84 4.72 15.48
N LYS A 77 -0.38 4.34 15.87
CA LYS A 77 -1.07 4.80 17.08
C LYS A 77 -1.03 3.74 18.17
N GLU A 78 -1.14 2.49 17.79
CA GLU A 78 -1.24 1.38 18.73
C GLU A 78 -0.61 0.11 18.15
N LYS A 79 0.05 -0.66 19.01
CA LYS A 79 0.48 -2.03 18.76
C LYS A 79 -0.36 -2.98 19.62
N ILE A 80 -0.86 -4.05 19.01
CA ILE A 80 -1.74 -5.03 19.66
C ILE A 80 -1.09 -6.40 19.57
N ASP A 81 -1.22 -7.21 20.62
CA ASP A 81 -0.71 -8.59 20.69
C ASP A 81 0.80 -8.70 20.39
N GLU A 82 1.58 -7.76 20.96
CA GLU A 82 3.04 -7.73 20.75
C GLU A 82 3.71 -8.97 21.35
N SER A 83 4.41 -9.73 20.49
CA SER A 83 5.10 -10.95 20.84
C SER A 83 6.42 -11.07 20.07
N ALA A 84 7.20 -12.13 20.34
CA ALA A 84 8.41 -12.44 19.58
C ALA A 84 8.11 -12.79 18.10
N GLU A 85 6.88 -13.21 17.80
CA GLU A 85 6.45 -13.61 16.44
C GLU A 85 5.95 -12.40 15.62
N GLY A 86 5.66 -11.29 16.28
CA GLY A 86 5.17 -10.06 15.66
C GLY A 86 4.05 -9.39 16.43
N TYR A 87 3.35 -8.48 15.78
CA TYR A 87 2.24 -7.73 16.36
C TYR A 87 1.29 -7.20 15.28
N TYR A 88 0.13 -6.75 15.70
CA TYR A 88 -0.77 -5.97 14.84
C TYR A 88 -0.59 -4.49 15.12
N ILE A 89 -0.70 -3.67 14.09
CA ILE A 89 -0.67 -2.21 14.24
C ILE A 89 -2.00 -1.59 13.84
N VAL A 90 -2.39 -0.57 14.60
CA VAL A 90 -3.38 0.42 14.20
C VAL A 90 -2.64 1.70 13.89
N ALA A 91 -2.82 2.22 12.69
CA ALA A 91 -2.16 3.45 12.26
C ALA A 91 -3.18 4.50 11.82
N GLU A 92 -2.83 5.75 12.02
CA GLU A 92 -3.50 6.90 11.44
C GLU A 92 -2.97 7.13 10.04
N ILE A 93 -3.87 7.38 9.08
CA ILE A 93 -3.51 7.94 7.77
C ILE A 93 -3.41 9.45 7.96
N VAL A 94 -2.18 9.98 7.93
CA VAL A 94 -1.92 11.42 8.13
C VAL A 94 -2.12 12.20 6.84
N ASN A 95 -1.83 11.55 5.70
CA ASN A 95 -1.99 12.16 4.38
C ASN A 95 -2.16 11.08 3.30
N ILE A 96 -2.73 11.47 2.17
CA ILE A 96 -2.88 10.63 0.97
C ILE A 96 -2.30 11.39 -0.21
N LEU A 97 -1.32 10.79 -0.87
CA LEU A 97 -0.70 11.30 -2.08
C LEU A 97 -1.24 10.54 -3.29
N VAL A 98 -1.57 11.27 -4.35
CA VAL A 98 -2.01 10.72 -5.63
C VAL A 98 -1.27 11.43 -6.75
N ASP A 99 -0.71 10.66 -7.68
CA ASP A 99 -0.12 11.21 -8.90
C ASP A 99 -1.21 11.88 -9.75
N GLU A 100 -1.00 13.13 -10.15
CA GLU A 100 -1.95 13.95 -10.91
C GLU A 100 -2.45 13.27 -12.20
N ASN A 101 -1.62 12.42 -12.80
CA ASN A 101 -2.00 11.63 -13.97
C ASN A 101 -3.15 10.65 -13.70
N TYR A 102 -3.45 10.34 -12.44
CA TYR A 102 -4.51 9.44 -12.03
C TYR A 102 -5.70 10.17 -11.36
N LEU A 103 -5.82 11.45 -11.57
CA LEU A 103 -7.03 12.19 -11.20
C LEU A 103 -8.09 12.13 -12.30
N ALA A 104 -9.36 12.08 -11.88
CA ALA A 104 -10.52 12.28 -12.73
C ALA A 104 -10.76 13.78 -12.98
N GLU A 105 -11.69 14.11 -13.89
CA GLU A 105 -12.03 15.49 -14.23
C GLU A 105 -12.54 16.31 -13.04
N ASP A 106 -13.13 15.64 -12.04
CA ASP A 106 -13.61 16.27 -10.80
C ASP A 106 -12.50 16.43 -9.73
N GLY A 107 -11.25 16.14 -10.09
CA GLY A 107 -10.07 16.24 -9.21
C GLY A 107 -9.93 15.12 -8.19
N LYS A 108 -10.78 14.09 -8.25
CA LYS A 108 -10.69 12.92 -7.35
C LYS A 108 -9.84 11.81 -7.94
N PRO A 109 -9.28 10.93 -7.08
CA PRO A 109 -8.54 9.76 -7.54
C PRO A 109 -9.40 8.84 -8.43
N ASP A 110 -8.89 8.53 -9.62
CA ASP A 110 -9.49 7.59 -10.56
C ASP A 110 -8.92 6.19 -10.37
N VAL A 111 -9.58 5.39 -9.53
CA VAL A 111 -9.15 4.02 -9.18
C VAL A 111 -9.17 3.08 -10.38
N GLU A 112 -10.06 3.28 -11.36
CA GLU A 112 -10.09 2.48 -12.59
C GLU A 112 -8.83 2.75 -13.44
N LYS A 113 -8.47 4.02 -13.60
CA LYS A 113 -7.29 4.46 -14.35
C LYS A 113 -5.98 3.98 -13.70
N MET A 114 -5.92 3.90 -12.37
CA MET A 114 -4.75 3.40 -11.62
C MET A 114 -4.47 1.93 -11.91
N ARG A 115 -5.46 1.11 -12.27
CA ARG A 115 -5.31 -0.33 -12.51
C ARG A 115 -4.62 -1.06 -11.36
N LEU A 116 -5.08 -0.77 -10.15
CA LEU A 116 -4.58 -1.39 -8.93
C LEU A 116 -4.76 -2.91 -8.98
N ILE A 117 -3.93 -3.63 -8.26
CA ILE A 117 -4.01 -5.08 -8.15
C ILE A 117 -4.45 -5.52 -6.77
N THR A 118 -5.05 -6.69 -6.71
CA THR A 118 -5.34 -7.43 -5.47
C THR A 118 -4.72 -8.82 -5.54
N TYR A 119 -4.35 -9.36 -4.37
CA TYR A 119 -3.85 -10.72 -4.26
C TYR A 119 -5.02 -11.71 -4.18
N ASP A 120 -4.93 -12.79 -4.97
CA ASP A 120 -5.81 -13.96 -4.89
C ASP A 120 -5.13 -15.04 -4.05
N PRO A 121 -5.57 -15.29 -2.81
CA PRO A 121 -4.97 -16.29 -1.93
C PRO A 121 -5.27 -17.74 -2.33
N VAL A 122 -6.24 -17.96 -3.22
CA VAL A 122 -6.64 -19.30 -3.67
C VAL A 122 -5.67 -19.84 -4.72
N HIS A 123 -5.32 -19.00 -5.70
CA HIS A 123 -4.46 -19.38 -6.81
C HIS A 123 -3.06 -18.76 -6.73
N HIS A 124 -2.77 -18.02 -5.64
CA HIS A 124 -1.51 -17.30 -5.45
C HIS A 124 -1.17 -16.36 -6.61
N GLY A 125 -2.20 -15.66 -7.11
CA GLY A 125 -2.10 -14.77 -8.25
C GLY A 125 -2.38 -13.32 -7.90
N TYR A 126 -2.09 -12.43 -8.84
CA TYR A 126 -2.48 -11.02 -8.77
C TYR A 126 -3.55 -10.72 -9.80
N ILE A 127 -4.64 -10.07 -9.37
CA ILE A 127 -5.78 -9.71 -10.22
C ILE A 127 -5.89 -8.19 -10.26
N THR A 128 -6.01 -7.62 -11.45
CA THR A 128 -6.26 -6.18 -11.61
C THR A 128 -7.71 -5.86 -11.21
N LEU A 129 -7.94 -4.79 -10.46
CA LEU A 129 -9.27 -4.26 -10.23
C LEU A 129 -9.90 -3.87 -11.57
N GLY A 130 -11.14 -4.30 -11.78
CA GLY A 130 -11.88 -4.12 -13.03
C GLY A 130 -12.60 -2.79 -13.10
N GLN A 131 -13.53 -2.70 -14.07
CA GLN A 131 -14.37 -1.53 -14.28
C GLN A 131 -15.40 -1.38 -13.15
N ARG A 132 -15.86 -0.14 -12.97
CA ARG A 132 -16.96 0.20 -12.07
C ARG A 132 -18.22 -0.56 -12.49
N VAL A 133 -18.84 -1.24 -11.55
CA VAL A 133 -20.02 -2.08 -11.80
C VAL A 133 -21.31 -1.48 -11.25
N GLY A 134 -21.27 -0.36 -10.53
CA GLY A 134 -22.44 0.28 -9.95
C GLY A 134 -22.11 1.46 -9.04
N ASN A 135 -23.14 2.05 -8.47
CA ASN A 135 -23.08 3.21 -7.59
C ASN A 135 -23.45 2.84 -6.15
N ALA A 136 -22.47 2.90 -5.25
CA ALA A 136 -22.73 2.70 -3.83
C ALA A 136 -23.76 3.72 -3.31
N PHE A 137 -24.55 3.31 -2.32
CA PHE A 137 -25.62 4.11 -1.69
C PHE A 137 -26.76 4.55 -2.63
N SER A 138 -26.74 4.16 -3.89
CA SER A 138 -27.72 4.53 -4.91
C SER A 138 -28.45 3.32 -5.49
N ASP A 139 -27.71 2.39 -6.11
CA ASP A 139 -28.32 1.32 -6.89
C ASP A 139 -29.21 0.38 -6.04
N GLY A 140 -28.82 0.13 -4.78
CA GLY A 140 -29.63 -0.66 -3.84
C GLY A 140 -30.97 -0.03 -3.45
N LYS A 141 -31.21 1.25 -3.77
CA LYS A 141 -32.51 1.90 -3.51
C LYS A 141 -33.63 1.30 -4.35
N ALA A 142 -33.32 0.65 -5.47
CA ALA A 142 -34.31 -0.05 -6.29
C ALA A 142 -35.03 -1.16 -5.54
N LEU A 143 -34.48 -1.68 -4.43
CA LEU A 143 -35.09 -2.69 -3.58
C LEU A 143 -35.91 -2.12 -2.41
N LYS A 144 -35.97 -0.79 -2.28
CA LYS A 144 -36.85 -0.14 -1.29
C LYS A 144 -38.26 -0.12 -1.88
N GLY A 145 -39.13 -1.00 -1.36
CA GLY A 145 -40.57 -0.95 -1.61
C GLY A 145 -41.21 0.27 -0.96
#